data_b2902efc6a49a3c3a21e5f02e1386bec
#
_entry.id   b2902efc6a49a3c3a21e5f02e1386bec
#
_cell.length_a   1.000
_cell.length_b   1.000
_cell.length_c   1.000
_cell.angle_alpha   90.00
_cell.angle_beta   90.00
_cell.angle_gamma   90.00
#
_symmetry.space_group_name_H-M   'P 1'
#
loop_
_entity.id
_entity.type
_entity.pdbx_description
1 polymer ?
#
loop_
_entity_poly.entity_id
_entity_poly.type
_entity_poly.pdbx_seq_one_letter_code
_entity_poly.pdbx_strand_id
1 'polypeptide(L)'
;MRFIEPHAHMVSRTTDDYADMATAGCVALCEPAFWAGFDRGSADGFRDYFRQLTEVEPRRAANYGIKHFTWLCINPKESEDMALAADVLSVIPEFMECPNVLGIGEIGLNKNSRNEIKVLQQHVDLAAAHDQLI
;
A
#
# COMPACT_ATOMS: atom_id res chain seq x y z
N MET A 1 -11.44 23.85 6.89
CA MET A 1 -10.18 23.48 7.61
C MET A 1 -9.38 22.58 6.67
N ARG A 2 -8.03 22.72 6.61
CA ARG A 2 -7.19 21.79 5.83
C ARG A 2 -6.79 20.61 6.70
N PHE A 3 -6.79 19.40 6.12
CA PHE A 3 -6.40 18.18 6.86
C PHE A 3 -5.66 17.18 5.96
N ILE A 4 -5.02 16.22 6.58
CA ILE A 4 -4.41 15.05 5.95
C ILE A 4 -5.24 13.83 6.37
N GLU A 5 -5.64 13.01 5.40
CA GLU A 5 -6.27 11.71 5.66
C GLU A 5 -5.15 10.67 5.84
N PRO A 6 -4.99 10.12 7.07
CA PRO A 6 -3.85 9.25 7.32
C PRO A 6 -4.04 7.81 6.81
N HIS A 7 -5.26 7.40 6.47
CA HIS A 7 -5.55 6.03 6.05
C HIS A 7 -6.81 5.95 5.18
N ALA A 8 -6.64 5.82 3.88
CA ALA A 8 -7.73 5.64 2.94
C ALA A 8 -7.37 4.59 1.88
N HIS A 9 -8.39 3.98 1.25
CA HIS A 9 -8.21 3.01 0.16
C HIS A 9 -8.90 3.52 -1.10
N MET A 10 -8.22 4.39 -1.84
CA MET A 10 -8.76 5.11 -2.99
C MET A 10 -8.85 4.26 -4.25
N VAL A 11 -8.05 3.19 -4.36
CA VAL A 11 -8.16 2.20 -5.45
C VAL A 11 -9.53 1.52 -5.51
N SER A 12 -10.24 1.45 -4.39
CA SER A 12 -11.60 0.90 -4.29
C SER A 12 -12.70 1.97 -4.36
N ARG A 13 -12.35 3.24 -4.61
CA ARG A 13 -13.24 4.39 -4.60
C ARG A 13 -13.44 4.97 -5.99
N THR A 14 -14.56 5.69 -6.15
CA THR A 14 -14.84 6.44 -7.37
C THR A 14 -14.06 7.76 -7.39
N THR A 15 -14.02 8.40 -8.55
CA THR A 15 -13.37 9.72 -8.71
C THR A 15 -14.10 10.82 -7.93
N ASP A 16 -15.41 10.67 -7.72
CA ASP A 16 -16.21 11.63 -6.94
C ASP A 16 -15.78 11.71 -5.48
N ASP A 17 -15.29 10.61 -4.89
CA ASP A 17 -14.75 10.61 -3.54
C ASP A 17 -13.55 11.58 -3.40
N TYR A 18 -12.69 11.70 -4.42
CA TYR A 18 -11.61 12.69 -4.44
C TYR A 18 -12.14 14.13 -4.47
N ALA A 19 -13.21 14.39 -5.25
CA ALA A 19 -13.86 15.70 -5.29
C ALA A 19 -14.45 16.08 -3.94
N ASP A 20 -15.13 15.15 -3.28
CA ASP A 20 -15.72 15.34 -1.96
C ASP A 20 -14.64 15.57 -0.88
N MET A 21 -13.56 14.80 -0.89
CA MET A 21 -12.41 14.99 0.01
C MET A 21 -11.77 16.36 -0.18
N ALA A 22 -11.56 16.80 -1.42
CA ALA A 22 -11.00 18.12 -1.73
C ALA A 22 -11.92 19.24 -1.23
N THR A 23 -13.23 19.10 -1.46
CA THR A 23 -14.25 20.06 -0.98
C THR A 23 -14.26 20.12 0.55
N ALA A 24 -14.07 19.00 1.23
CA ALA A 24 -13.96 18.94 2.69
C ALA A 24 -12.65 19.55 3.23
N GLY A 25 -11.66 19.77 2.36
CA GLY A 25 -10.37 20.39 2.72
C GLY A 25 -9.20 19.41 2.86
N CYS A 26 -9.31 18.18 2.35
CA CYS A 26 -8.20 17.25 2.29
C CYS A 26 -7.10 17.80 1.37
N VAL A 27 -5.86 17.79 1.84
CA VAL A 27 -4.70 18.28 1.08
C VAL A 27 -3.68 17.19 0.80
N ALA A 28 -3.74 16.11 1.55
CA ALA A 28 -2.94 14.91 1.34
C ALA A 28 -3.65 13.70 1.93
N LEU A 29 -3.34 12.52 1.41
CA LEU A 29 -3.80 11.25 1.96
C LEU A 29 -2.70 10.19 1.88
N CYS A 30 -2.79 9.21 2.78
CA CYS A 30 -1.98 8.01 2.79
C CYS A 30 -2.85 6.80 2.45
N GLU A 31 -2.45 6.04 1.45
CA GLU A 31 -3.12 4.82 1.02
C GLU A 31 -2.19 3.62 1.19
N PRO A 32 -2.31 2.85 2.28
CA PRO A 32 -1.53 1.63 2.41
C PRO A 32 -2.07 0.55 1.47
N ALA A 33 -1.16 -0.30 0.99
CA ALA A 33 -1.53 -1.50 0.27
C ALA A 33 -2.40 -2.40 1.15
N PHE A 34 -3.53 -2.90 0.65
CA PHE A 34 -4.51 -3.64 1.42
C PHE A 34 -5.07 -4.86 0.67
N TRP A 35 -5.75 -5.72 1.41
CA TRP A 35 -6.51 -6.82 0.83
C TRP A 35 -7.89 -6.34 0.36
N ALA A 36 -8.14 -6.42 -0.95
CA ALA A 36 -9.33 -5.86 -1.58
C ALA A 36 -10.54 -6.85 -1.62
N GLY A 37 -10.55 -7.88 -0.78
CA GLY A 37 -11.62 -8.87 -0.72
C GLY A 37 -11.35 -10.14 -1.51
N PHE A 38 -10.21 -10.24 -2.18
CA PHE A 38 -9.75 -11.45 -2.88
C PHE A 38 -8.21 -11.52 -2.81
N ASP A 39 -7.69 -12.74 -2.91
CA ASP A 39 -6.25 -12.98 -2.90
C ASP A 39 -5.67 -12.78 -4.31
N ARG A 40 -4.62 -11.97 -4.43
CA ARG A 40 -3.86 -11.84 -5.67
C ARG A 40 -3.05 -13.11 -5.90
N GLY A 41 -3.04 -13.61 -7.13
CA GLY A 41 -2.49 -14.93 -7.45
C GLY A 41 -1.02 -14.93 -7.89
N SER A 42 -0.35 -13.78 -7.99
CA SER A 42 1.02 -13.70 -8.49
C SER A 42 1.73 -12.42 -8.09
N ALA A 43 3.06 -12.44 -8.07
CA ALA A 43 3.90 -11.27 -7.88
C ALA A 43 3.67 -10.19 -8.97
N ASP A 44 3.36 -10.58 -10.21
CA ASP A 44 3.01 -9.63 -11.27
C ASP A 44 1.70 -8.91 -11.00
N GLY A 45 0.71 -9.59 -10.41
CA GLY A 45 -0.52 -8.94 -9.95
C GLY A 45 -0.26 -7.91 -8.85
N PHE A 46 0.68 -8.17 -7.94
CA PHE A 46 1.15 -7.18 -6.96
C PHE A 46 1.95 -6.05 -7.61
N ARG A 47 2.79 -6.34 -8.59
CA ARG A 47 3.54 -5.31 -9.34
C ARG A 47 2.59 -4.34 -10.06
N ASP A 48 1.52 -4.83 -10.69
CA ASP A 48 0.49 -3.99 -11.30
C ASP A 48 -0.28 -3.18 -10.26
N TYR A 49 -0.57 -3.76 -9.11
CA TYR A 49 -1.20 -3.05 -7.99
C TYR A 49 -0.28 -1.96 -7.42
N PHE A 50 1.01 -2.23 -7.25
CA PHE A 50 1.97 -1.21 -6.80
C PHE A 50 2.14 -0.09 -7.82
N ARG A 51 2.11 -0.38 -9.12
CA ARG A 51 2.04 0.67 -10.16
C ARG A 51 0.78 1.52 -10.04
N GLN A 52 -0.36 0.91 -9.73
CA GLN A 52 -1.58 1.68 -9.48
C GLN A 52 -1.37 2.66 -8.33
N LEU A 53 -0.81 2.22 -7.21
CA LEU A 53 -0.55 3.06 -6.03
C LEU A 53 0.51 4.14 -6.27
N THR A 54 1.53 3.86 -7.07
CA THR A 54 2.67 4.77 -7.27
C THR A 54 2.53 5.69 -8.49
N GLU A 55 1.71 5.32 -9.48
CA GLU A 55 1.60 6.07 -10.73
C GLU A 55 0.17 6.58 -11.00
N VAL A 56 -0.85 5.75 -10.78
CA VAL A 56 -2.22 6.08 -11.16
C VAL A 56 -2.91 6.94 -10.10
N GLU A 57 -2.92 6.48 -8.85
CA GLU A 57 -3.59 7.19 -7.75
C GLU A 57 -3.01 8.59 -7.48
N PRO A 58 -1.66 8.80 -7.52
CA PRO A 58 -1.13 10.16 -7.39
C PRO A 58 -1.64 11.12 -8.47
N ARG A 59 -1.82 10.65 -9.70
CA ARG A 59 -2.38 11.48 -10.79
C ARG A 59 -3.86 11.76 -10.60
N ARG A 60 -4.64 10.75 -10.14
CA ARG A 60 -6.05 10.95 -9.81
C ARG A 60 -6.24 11.98 -8.71
N ALA A 61 -5.48 11.85 -7.61
CA ALA A 61 -5.51 12.77 -6.48
C ALA A 61 -5.07 14.19 -6.87
N ALA A 62 -4.02 14.31 -7.68
CA ALA A 62 -3.49 15.60 -8.13
C ALA A 62 -4.50 16.43 -8.93
N ASN A 63 -5.43 15.80 -9.67
CA ASN A 63 -6.51 16.50 -10.37
C ASN A 63 -7.43 17.29 -9.41
N TYR A 64 -7.41 16.94 -8.13
CA TYR A 64 -8.20 17.59 -7.07
C TYR A 64 -7.32 18.37 -6.07
N GLY A 65 -6.02 18.55 -6.38
CA GLY A 65 -5.10 19.27 -5.51
C GLY A 65 -4.71 18.50 -4.24
N ILE A 66 -4.92 17.19 -4.22
CA ILE A 66 -4.57 16.29 -3.11
C ILE A 66 -3.24 15.59 -3.43
N LYS A 67 -2.30 15.57 -2.46
CA LYS A 67 -1.10 14.74 -2.54
C LYS A 67 -1.44 13.32 -2.10
N HIS A 68 -1.04 12.33 -2.89
CA HIS A 68 -1.23 10.92 -2.57
C HIS A 68 0.10 10.28 -2.16
N PHE A 69 0.11 9.62 -1.02
CA PHE A 69 1.22 8.82 -0.51
C PHE A 69 0.77 7.38 -0.31
N THR A 70 1.70 6.44 -0.35
CA THR A 70 1.40 5.01 -0.23
C THR A 70 2.42 4.26 0.61
N TRP A 71 2.01 3.11 1.11
CA TRP A 71 2.79 2.11 1.81
C TRP A 71 2.61 0.78 1.10
N LEU A 72 3.65 -0.03 0.96
CA LEU A 72 3.63 -1.25 0.16
C LEU A 72 3.80 -2.49 1.04
N CYS A 73 3.00 -3.52 0.79
CA CYS A 73 3.11 -4.80 1.49
C CYS A 73 2.40 -5.93 0.73
N ILE A 74 2.62 -7.16 1.19
CA ILE A 74 1.62 -8.23 1.06
C ILE A 74 0.80 -8.28 2.35
N ASN A 75 -0.53 -8.18 2.22
CA ASN A 75 -1.42 -8.13 3.38
C ASN A 75 -1.40 -9.47 4.16
N PRO A 76 -1.56 -9.47 5.50
CA PRO A 76 -1.62 -10.70 6.29
C PRO A 76 -2.61 -11.72 5.77
N LYS A 77 -3.74 -11.29 5.20
CA LYS A 77 -4.75 -12.20 4.62
C LYS A 77 -4.25 -12.96 3.39
N GLU A 78 -3.25 -12.44 2.69
CA GLU A 78 -2.64 -13.06 1.50
C GLU A 78 -1.32 -13.78 1.84
N SER A 79 -0.84 -13.72 3.08
CA SER A 79 0.49 -14.20 3.50
C SER A 79 0.58 -15.70 3.82
N GLU A 80 -0.53 -16.44 3.71
CA GLU A 80 -0.52 -17.90 3.92
C GLU A 80 0.19 -18.66 2.80
N ASP A 81 0.19 -18.14 1.57
CA ASP A 81 1.04 -18.63 0.49
C ASP A 81 2.46 -18.07 0.65
N MET A 82 3.33 -18.87 1.24
CA MET A 82 4.71 -18.49 1.54
C MET A 82 5.57 -18.28 0.28
N ALA A 83 5.25 -18.95 -0.82
CA ALA A 83 5.97 -18.77 -2.10
C ALA A 83 5.59 -17.41 -2.69
N LEU A 84 4.29 -17.11 -2.78
CA LEU A 84 3.81 -15.81 -3.21
C LEU A 84 4.34 -14.69 -2.31
N ALA A 85 4.33 -14.88 -1.00
CA ALA A 85 4.84 -13.88 -0.06
C ALA A 85 6.33 -13.56 -0.32
N ALA A 86 7.16 -14.58 -0.54
CA ALA A 86 8.58 -14.38 -0.86
C ALA A 86 8.78 -13.62 -2.18
N ASP A 87 8.00 -13.97 -3.20
CA ASP A 87 8.06 -13.30 -4.50
C ASP A 87 7.62 -11.83 -4.40
N VAL A 88 6.53 -11.53 -3.67
CA VAL A 88 6.04 -10.16 -3.47
C VAL A 88 7.04 -9.33 -2.68
N LEU A 89 7.62 -9.87 -1.60
CA LEU A 89 8.66 -9.19 -0.83
C LEU A 89 9.88 -8.82 -1.69
N SER A 90 10.20 -9.64 -2.71
CA SER A 90 11.27 -9.32 -3.66
C SER A 90 10.91 -8.21 -4.65
N VAL A 91 9.61 -7.96 -4.88
CA VAL A 91 9.11 -6.90 -5.78
C VAL A 91 9.06 -5.54 -5.08
N ILE A 92 8.77 -5.47 -3.77
CA ILE A 92 8.61 -4.20 -3.04
C ILE A 92 9.81 -3.24 -3.26
N PRO A 93 11.08 -3.67 -3.21
CA PRO A 93 12.22 -2.79 -3.45
C PRO A 93 12.23 -2.07 -4.79
N GLU A 94 11.59 -2.61 -5.83
CA GLU A 94 11.49 -1.97 -7.14
C GLU A 94 10.77 -0.62 -7.09
N PHE A 95 9.96 -0.40 -6.04
CA PHE A 95 9.08 0.77 -5.89
C PHE A 95 9.50 1.71 -4.75
N MET A 96 10.46 1.34 -3.90
CA MET A 96 10.82 2.11 -2.71
C MET A 96 11.34 3.53 -3.04
N GLU A 97 11.94 3.72 -4.22
CA GLU A 97 12.44 5.01 -4.67
C GLU A 97 11.35 5.91 -5.32
N CYS A 98 10.10 5.41 -5.43
CA CYS A 98 9.00 6.23 -5.92
C CYS A 98 8.70 7.37 -4.92
N PRO A 99 8.55 8.62 -5.39
CA PRO A 99 8.52 9.79 -4.50
C PRO A 99 7.28 9.87 -3.59
N ASN A 100 6.27 9.05 -3.82
CA ASN A 100 5.06 8.96 -3.01
C ASN A 100 5.03 7.71 -2.12
N VAL A 101 6.04 6.86 -2.15
CA VAL A 101 6.16 5.71 -1.24
C VAL A 101 6.77 6.20 0.07
N LEU A 102 6.07 5.94 1.18
CA LEU A 102 6.50 6.34 2.52
C LEU A 102 7.21 5.20 3.27
N GLY A 103 6.96 3.96 2.88
CA GLY A 103 7.53 2.80 3.54
C GLY A 103 6.75 1.52 3.29
N ILE A 104 6.80 0.60 4.25
CA ILE A 104 6.22 -0.74 4.19
C ILE A 104 4.98 -0.84 5.09
N GLY A 105 3.83 -1.14 4.52
CA GLY A 105 2.51 -1.25 5.19
C GLY A 105 1.36 -1.46 4.18
N GLU A 106 0.19 -1.88 4.64
CA GLU A 106 -0.16 -2.21 6.04
C GLU A 106 0.29 -3.64 6.38
N ILE A 107 1.05 -3.77 7.43
CA ILE A 107 1.55 -5.07 7.90
C ILE A 107 0.94 -5.43 9.26
N GLY A 108 0.89 -6.70 9.59
CA GLY A 108 0.33 -7.17 10.85
C GLY A 108 -0.07 -8.63 10.81
N LEU A 109 -1.04 -8.99 11.66
CA LEU A 109 -1.52 -10.35 11.81
C LEU A 109 -3.05 -10.37 11.70
N ASN A 110 -3.60 -11.35 11.00
CA ASN A 110 -5.03 -11.58 10.85
C ASN A 110 -5.50 -12.78 11.69
N LYS A 111 -4.91 -13.95 11.48
CA LYS A 111 -5.25 -15.21 12.18
C LYS A 111 -4.21 -15.65 13.21
N ASN A 112 -3.11 -14.91 13.32
CA ASN A 112 -1.94 -15.27 14.12
C ASN A 112 -1.31 -16.62 13.72
N SER A 113 -1.35 -16.94 12.43
CA SER A 113 -0.70 -18.14 11.93
C SER A 113 0.83 -18.01 11.96
N ARG A 114 1.51 -19.15 11.89
CA ARG A 114 2.99 -19.17 11.80
C ARG A 114 3.49 -18.51 10.52
N ASN A 115 2.74 -18.62 9.43
CA ASN A 115 3.08 -18.01 8.15
C ASN A 115 2.97 -16.49 8.24
N GLU A 116 1.85 -15.96 8.77
CA GLU A 116 1.68 -14.53 9.00
C GLU A 116 2.81 -13.93 9.86
N ILE A 117 3.15 -14.58 10.97
CA ILE A 117 4.24 -14.14 11.86
C ILE A 117 5.57 -14.07 11.09
N LYS A 118 5.87 -15.09 10.28
CA LYS A 118 7.09 -15.13 9.48
C LYS A 118 7.11 -14.04 8.42
N VAL A 119 6.00 -13.83 7.71
CA VAL A 119 5.89 -12.78 6.67
C VAL A 119 5.95 -11.38 7.29
N LEU A 120 5.32 -11.18 8.48
CA LEU A 120 5.47 -9.94 9.24
C LEU A 120 6.94 -9.66 9.57
N GLN A 121 7.67 -10.66 10.09
CA GLN A 121 9.10 -10.50 10.37
C GLN A 121 9.90 -10.16 9.12
N GLN A 122 9.61 -10.81 7.99
CA GLN A 122 10.27 -10.51 6.71
C GLN A 122 10.02 -9.07 6.23
N HIS A 123 8.83 -8.50 6.46
CA HIS A 123 8.56 -7.08 6.18
C HIS A 123 9.39 -6.15 7.07
N VAL A 124 9.48 -6.47 8.36
CA VAL A 124 10.30 -5.70 9.32
C VAL A 124 11.77 -5.75 8.92
N ASP A 125 12.28 -6.94 8.57
CA ASP A 125 13.66 -7.12 8.12
C ASP A 125 13.93 -6.35 6.81
N LEU A 126 12.98 -6.38 5.88
CA LEU A 126 13.06 -5.64 4.62
C LEU A 126 13.07 -4.12 4.87
N ALA A 127 12.22 -3.62 5.76
CA ALA A 127 12.19 -2.21 6.13
C ALA A 127 13.51 -1.77 6.75
N ALA A 128 14.06 -2.56 7.68
CA ALA A 128 15.34 -2.29 8.31
C ALA A 128 16.50 -2.31 7.30
N ALA A 129 16.50 -3.26 6.35
CA ALA A 129 17.54 -3.36 5.34
C ALA A 129 17.59 -2.18 4.36
N HIS A 130 16.45 -1.51 4.15
CA HIS A 130 16.29 -0.41 3.20
C HIS A 130 16.03 0.96 3.87
N ASP A 131 16.18 1.06 5.19
CA ASP A 131 15.90 2.29 5.98
C ASP A 131 14.50 2.87 5.70
N GLN A 132 13.50 1.98 5.63
CA GLN A 132 12.11 2.34 5.37
C GLN A 132 11.30 2.46 6.66
N LEU A 133 10.30 3.34 6.64
CA LEU A 133 9.30 3.42 7.71
C LEU A 133 8.36 2.18 7.69
N ILE A 134 7.69 1.93 8.81
CA ILE A 134 6.64 0.91 8.96
C ILE A 134 5.36 1.58 9.49
#